data_eeec78b037135313baeaf91de6dde358
#
_entry.id   eeec78b037135313baeaf91de6dde358
#
_cell.length_a   1.000
_cell.length_b   1.000
_cell.length_c   1.000
_cell.angle_alpha   90.00
_cell.angle_beta   90.00
_cell.angle_gamma   90.00
#
_symmetry.space_group_name_H-M   'P 1'
#
loop_
_entity.id
_entity.type
_entity.pdbx_description
1 polymer ?
#
loop_
_entity_poly.entity_id
_entity_poly.type
_entity_poly.pdbx_seq_one_letter_code
_entity_poly.pdbx_strand_id
1 'polypeptide(L)'
;MSITTKRGDSGTTDLLFGGKASKTAPQVESLGEVDELNAVLGLARVAMDGEAADAIDQIQKWLVTLMGELAMPEGENAAYDKAGFGRISETEIAWVENLSGQIEGDRKFAGWLRPGAVGGELAARLHIARTVARRAERSTWNVSEKVATAELRIFLNRLSDALWLMARKSEEGEQA
;
A
#
# COMPACT_ATOMS: atom_id res chain seq x y z
N MET A 1 6.39 -8.72 -26.64
CA MET A 1 6.40 -7.23 -26.52
C MET A 1 7.60 -6.87 -25.67
N SER A 2 8.44 -5.89 -26.07
CA SER A 2 9.61 -5.50 -25.28
C SER A 2 9.14 -4.59 -24.13
N ILE A 3 9.66 -4.82 -22.92
CA ILE A 3 9.42 -3.95 -21.75
C ILE A 3 10.15 -2.61 -21.95
N THR A 4 11.34 -2.63 -22.57
CA THR A 4 12.13 -1.43 -22.85
C THR A 4 11.59 -0.73 -24.09
N THR A 5 10.60 0.13 -23.92
CA THR A 5 9.92 0.82 -25.02
C THR A 5 10.54 2.16 -25.40
N LYS A 6 11.41 2.72 -24.55
CA LYS A 6 12.04 4.06 -24.65
C LYS A 6 11.04 5.23 -24.70
N ARG A 7 9.73 4.98 -24.55
CA ARG A 7 8.68 6.03 -24.62
C ARG A 7 8.77 7.04 -23.49
N GLY A 8 9.35 6.63 -22.34
CA GLY A 8 9.49 7.47 -21.17
C GLY A 8 10.76 8.33 -21.11
N ASP A 9 11.64 8.29 -22.12
CA ASP A 9 12.93 8.97 -22.09
C ASP A 9 12.79 10.50 -22.15
N SER A 10 11.63 11.00 -22.61
CA SER A 10 11.30 12.42 -22.65
C SER A 10 10.72 12.99 -21.34
N GLY A 11 10.71 12.23 -20.25
CA GLY A 11 10.17 12.68 -18.95
C GLY A 11 8.64 12.54 -18.82
N THR A 12 7.99 11.83 -19.75
CA THR A 12 6.56 11.51 -19.69
C THR A 12 6.35 10.00 -19.50
N THR A 13 5.17 9.61 -19.01
CA THR A 13 4.75 8.22 -18.89
C THR A 13 3.32 8.05 -19.39
N ASP A 14 3.00 6.85 -19.86
CA ASP A 14 1.64 6.52 -20.26
C ASP A 14 0.81 6.18 -19.00
N LEU A 15 -0.42 6.69 -18.97
CA LEU A 15 -1.48 6.31 -18.05
C LEU A 15 -2.44 5.32 -18.74
N LEU A 16 -3.45 4.84 -18.02
CA LEU A 16 -4.51 4.03 -18.60
C LEU A 16 -5.26 4.81 -19.71
N PHE A 17 -5.94 4.10 -20.60
CA PHE A 17 -6.80 4.64 -21.68
C PHE A 17 -6.10 5.64 -22.61
N GLY A 18 -4.78 5.52 -22.76
CA GLY A 18 -3.99 6.38 -23.65
C GLY A 18 -3.66 7.75 -23.05
N GLY A 19 -3.97 7.99 -21.79
CA GLY A 19 -3.55 9.18 -21.06
C GLY A 19 -2.04 9.28 -20.95
N LYS A 20 -1.54 10.49 -20.74
CA LYS A 20 -0.10 10.77 -20.49
C LYS A 20 0.06 11.73 -19.33
N ALA A 21 1.12 11.54 -18.57
CA ALA A 21 1.50 12.43 -17.49
C ALA A 21 3.01 12.70 -17.48
N SER A 22 3.42 13.81 -16.86
CA SER A 22 4.82 14.00 -16.48
C SER A 22 5.23 12.95 -15.46
N LYS A 23 6.46 12.44 -15.54
CA LYS A 23 7.03 11.55 -14.51
C LYS A 23 7.13 12.22 -13.13
N THR A 24 7.11 13.56 -13.10
CA THR A 24 7.13 14.36 -11.86
C THR A 24 5.74 14.81 -11.42
N ALA A 25 4.67 14.34 -12.08
CA ALA A 25 3.31 14.65 -11.66
C ALA A 25 2.99 13.94 -10.31
N PRO A 26 2.28 14.61 -9.38
CA PRO A 26 1.93 14.00 -8.08
C PRO A 26 1.24 12.64 -8.20
N GLN A 27 0.41 12.44 -9.22
CA GLN A 27 -0.25 11.17 -9.51
C GLN A 27 0.76 10.05 -9.82
N VAL A 28 1.79 10.33 -10.62
CA VAL A 28 2.82 9.36 -10.98
C VAL A 28 3.75 9.09 -9.81
N GLU A 29 4.05 10.11 -9.01
CA GLU A 29 4.80 9.97 -7.75
C GLU A 29 4.06 9.06 -6.77
N SER A 30 2.77 9.32 -6.54
CA SER A 30 1.94 8.50 -5.64
C SER A 30 1.83 7.05 -6.11
N LEU A 31 1.71 6.82 -7.42
CA LEU A 31 1.72 5.49 -8.00
C LEU A 31 3.04 4.77 -7.70
N GLY A 32 4.18 5.44 -7.86
CA GLY A 32 5.50 4.89 -7.55
C GLY A 32 5.69 4.58 -6.06
N GLU A 33 5.16 5.42 -5.16
CA GLU A 33 5.19 5.18 -3.71
C GLU A 33 4.37 3.94 -3.31
N VAL A 34 3.24 3.70 -3.98
CA VAL A 34 2.42 2.50 -3.74
C VAL A 34 3.09 1.25 -4.31
N ASP A 35 3.76 1.36 -5.45
CA ASP A 35 4.54 0.26 -6.03
C ASP A 35 5.73 -0.12 -5.12
N GLU A 36 6.44 0.88 -4.56
CA GLU A 36 7.48 0.64 -3.55
C GLU A 36 6.90 -0.05 -2.31
N LEU A 37 5.74 0.39 -1.81
CA LEU A 37 5.06 -0.27 -0.70
C LEU A 37 4.78 -1.74 -1.01
N ASN A 38 4.26 -2.02 -2.21
CA ASN A 38 3.95 -3.37 -2.64
C ASN A 38 5.21 -4.26 -2.67
N ALA A 39 6.33 -3.74 -3.16
CA ALA A 39 7.61 -4.44 -3.18
C ALA A 39 8.15 -4.71 -1.76
N VAL A 40 8.08 -3.72 -0.87
CA VAL A 40 8.51 -3.85 0.53
C VAL A 40 7.63 -4.84 1.30
N LEU A 41 6.33 -4.89 1.03
CA LEU A 41 5.45 -5.91 1.59
C LEU A 41 5.82 -7.32 1.10
N GLY A 42 6.21 -7.46 -0.16
CA GLY A 42 6.75 -8.72 -0.68
C GLY A 42 7.99 -9.18 0.11
N LEU A 43 8.87 -8.24 0.47
CA LEU A 43 10.05 -8.53 1.29
C LEU A 43 9.68 -8.96 2.73
N ALA A 44 8.61 -8.43 3.31
CA ALA A 44 8.09 -8.88 4.59
C ALA A 44 7.43 -10.25 4.47
N ARG A 45 6.61 -10.46 3.44
CA ARG A 45 5.84 -11.70 3.21
C ARG A 45 6.71 -12.94 3.10
N VAL A 46 7.87 -12.88 2.44
CA VAL A 46 8.77 -14.03 2.31
C VAL A 46 9.41 -14.48 3.62
N ALA A 47 9.27 -13.69 4.69
CA ALA A 47 9.69 -14.03 6.04
C ALA A 47 8.51 -14.40 6.95
N MET A 48 7.33 -14.67 6.38
CA MET A 48 6.10 -15.02 7.08
C MET A 48 5.57 -16.35 6.58
N ASP A 49 4.74 -16.99 7.42
CA ASP A 49 4.01 -18.19 7.11
C ASP A 49 2.53 -18.05 7.50
N GLY A 50 1.69 -18.94 6.94
CA GLY A 50 0.28 -19.09 7.29
C GLY A 50 -0.55 -17.81 7.09
N GLU A 51 -1.51 -17.59 7.99
CA GLU A 51 -2.49 -16.50 7.88
C GLU A 51 -1.87 -15.10 7.75
N ALA A 52 -0.70 -14.88 8.35
CA ALA A 52 -0.01 -13.60 8.25
C ALA A 52 0.52 -13.35 6.82
N ALA A 53 1.09 -14.37 6.18
CA ALA A 53 1.54 -14.30 4.80
C ALA A 53 0.36 -14.11 3.84
N ASP A 54 -0.76 -14.83 4.08
CA ASP A 54 -1.99 -14.71 3.30
C ASP A 54 -2.61 -13.31 3.40
N ALA A 55 -2.58 -12.71 4.59
CA ALA A 55 -3.05 -11.35 4.82
C ALA A 55 -2.22 -10.32 4.01
N ILE A 56 -0.89 -10.45 4.02
CA ILE A 56 -0.03 -9.57 3.20
C ILE A 56 -0.28 -9.81 1.71
N ASP A 57 -0.45 -11.04 1.26
CA ASP A 57 -0.78 -11.36 -0.14
C ASP A 57 -2.08 -10.68 -0.59
N GLN A 58 -3.10 -10.71 0.26
CA GLN A 58 -4.37 -10.03 -0.01
C GLN A 58 -4.21 -8.50 -0.09
N ILE A 59 -3.44 -7.92 0.84
CA ILE A 59 -3.12 -6.48 0.82
C ILE A 59 -2.38 -6.11 -0.47
N GLN A 60 -1.40 -6.91 -0.90
CA GLN A 60 -0.67 -6.68 -2.15
C GLN A 60 -1.60 -6.67 -3.39
N LYS A 61 -2.61 -7.54 -3.44
CA LYS A 61 -3.64 -7.53 -4.50
C LYS A 61 -4.42 -6.22 -4.50
N TRP A 62 -4.79 -5.69 -3.35
CA TRP A 62 -5.47 -4.41 -3.25
C TRP A 62 -4.57 -3.22 -3.59
N LEU A 63 -3.27 -3.29 -3.28
CA LEU A 63 -2.33 -2.26 -3.75
C LEU A 63 -2.22 -2.24 -5.28
N VAL A 64 -2.34 -3.40 -5.96
CA VAL A 64 -2.44 -3.43 -7.44
C VAL A 64 -3.72 -2.74 -7.92
N THR A 65 -4.86 -2.98 -7.26
CA THR A 65 -6.11 -2.26 -7.52
C THR A 65 -5.94 -0.75 -7.35
N LEU A 66 -5.34 -0.33 -6.24
CA LEU A 66 -5.07 1.07 -5.92
C LEU A 66 -4.13 1.72 -6.94
N MET A 67 -3.08 1.02 -7.38
CA MET A 67 -2.22 1.50 -8.48
C MET A 67 -3.01 1.67 -9.78
N GLY A 68 -3.97 0.80 -10.07
CA GLY A 68 -4.89 0.96 -11.19
C GLY A 68 -5.71 2.24 -11.11
N GLU A 69 -6.26 2.58 -9.95
CA GLU A 69 -6.97 3.84 -9.72
C GLU A 69 -6.06 5.05 -9.91
N LEU A 70 -4.85 5.01 -9.34
CA LEU A 70 -3.87 6.08 -9.53
C LEU A 70 -3.35 6.19 -10.97
N ALA A 71 -3.39 5.13 -11.76
CA ALA A 71 -3.02 5.17 -13.18
C ALA A 71 -4.15 5.67 -14.09
N MET A 72 -5.35 5.93 -13.57
CA MET A 72 -6.49 6.44 -14.32
C MET A 72 -6.34 7.95 -14.56
N PRO A 73 -6.44 8.45 -15.80
CA PRO A 73 -6.51 9.90 -16.06
C PRO A 73 -7.76 10.51 -15.42
N GLU A 74 -7.64 11.74 -14.94
CA GLU A 74 -8.80 12.46 -14.38
C GLU A 74 -9.92 12.58 -15.42
N GLY A 75 -11.13 12.19 -15.04
CA GLY A 75 -12.32 12.21 -15.91
C GLY A 75 -12.63 10.89 -16.60
N GLU A 76 -11.74 9.89 -16.56
CA GLU A 76 -11.93 8.59 -17.25
C GLU A 76 -12.63 7.53 -16.38
N ASN A 77 -13.38 7.94 -15.35
CA ASN A 77 -14.10 7.01 -14.46
C ASN A 77 -15.01 6.04 -15.22
N ALA A 78 -15.75 6.52 -16.22
CA ALA A 78 -16.64 5.68 -17.01
C ALA A 78 -15.89 4.61 -17.83
N ALA A 79 -14.71 4.94 -18.36
CA ALA A 79 -13.84 4.00 -19.05
C ALA A 79 -13.26 2.98 -18.09
N TYR A 80 -12.86 3.41 -16.90
CA TYR A 80 -12.33 2.57 -15.84
C TYR A 80 -13.35 1.52 -15.38
N ASP A 81 -14.58 1.95 -15.09
CA ASP A 81 -15.69 1.08 -14.67
C ASP A 81 -16.10 0.11 -15.78
N LYS A 82 -16.16 0.59 -17.04
CA LYS A 82 -16.46 -0.26 -18.20
C LYS A 82 -15.40 -1.33 -18.45
N ALA A 83 -14.15 -1.06 -18.11
CA ALA A 83 -13.05 -2.01 -18.22
C ALA A 83 -13.09 -3.08 -17.12
N GLY A 84 -13.96 -2.94 -16.11
CA GLY A 84 -14.13 -3.90 -15.02
C GLY A 84 -12.99 -3.89 -14.00
N PHE A 85 -12.23 -2.80 -13.92
CA PHE A 85 -11.21 -2.64 -12.88
C PHE A 85 -11.84 -2.45 -11.50
N GLY A 86 -11.23 -3.07 -10.47
CA GLY A 86 -11.65 -2.90 -9.09
C GLY A 86 -11.33 -1.51 -8.54
N ARG A 87 -11.97 -1.17 -7.42
CA ARG A 87 -11.68 0.04 -6.65
C ARG A 87 -11.52 -0.30 -5.17
N ILE A 88 -10.76 0.51 -4.47
CA ILE A 88 -10.73 0.48 -3.01
C ILE A 88 -12.03 1.09 -2.49
N SER A 89 -12.67 0.38 -1.59
CA SER A 89 -13.97 0.71 -1.01
C SER A 89 -13.97 0.52 0.50
N GLU A 90 -15.12 0.78 1.13
CA GLU A 90 -15.33 0.49 2.54
C GLU A 90 -15.10 -0.99 2.90
N THR A 91 -15.26 -1.91 1.94
CA THR A 91 -15.03 -3.34 2.15
C THR A 91 -13.56 -3.64 2.46
N GLU A 92 -12.64 -3.10 1.68
CA GLU A 92 -11.20 -3.28 1.87
C GLU A 92 -10.74 -2.57 3.15
N ILE A 93 -11.28 -1.38 3.44
CA ILE A 93 -11.02 -0.63 4.68
C ILE A 93 -11.46 -1.46 5.89
N ALA A 94 -12.71 -1.93 5.91
CA ALA A 94 -13.24 -2.72 7.01
C ALA A 94 -12.45 -4.03 7.23
N TRP A 95 -11.95 -4.64 6.16
CA TRP A 95 -11.11 -5.83 6.29
C TRP A 95 -9.79 -5.52 7.00
N VAL A 96 -9.12 -4.41 6.66
CA VAL A 96 -7.87 -3.99 7.32
C VAL A 96 -8.12 -3.60 8.78
N GLU A 97 -9.24 -2.94 9.07
CA GLU A 97 -9.66 -2.61 10.43
C GLU A 97 -9.93 -3.87 11.26
N ASN A 98 -10.60 -4.87 10.68
CA ASN A 98 -10.82 -6.18 11.31
C ASN A 98 -9.50 -6.90 11.62
N LEU A 99 -8.58 -6.93 10.64
CA LEU A 99 -7.24 -7.49 10.83
C LEU A 99 -6.53 -6.81 12.00
N SER A 100 -6.57 -5.49 12.05
CA SER A 100 -6.01 -4.68 13.14
C SER A 100 -6.61 -5.06 14.48
N GLY A 101 -7.95 -5.13 14.57
CA GLY A 101 -8.66 -5.54 15.79
C GLY A 101 -8.32 -6.95 16.26
N GLN A 102 -8.18 -7.91 15.35
CA GLN A 102 -7.77 -9.28 15.68
C GLN A 102 -6.34 -9.35 16.22
N ILE A 103 -5.42 -8.54 15.67
CA ILE A 103 -4.04 -8.48 16.13
C ILE A 103 -3.96 -7.78 17.48
N GLU A 104 -4.66 -6.65 17.63
CA GLU A 104 -4.67 -5.87 18.87
C GLU A 104 -5.28 -6.67 20.02
N GLY A 105 -6.52 -7.19 19.85
CA GLY A 105 -7.23 -7.95 20.88
C GLY A 105 -7.22 -7.20 22.22
N ASP A 106 -6.89 -7.92 23.29
CA ASP A 106 -6.73 -7.33 24.64
C ASP A 106 -5.31 -6.83 24.93
N ARG A 107 -4.42 -6.80 23.92
CA ARG A 107 -3.01 -6.38 24.09
C ARG A 107 -2.92 -4.89 24.41
N LYS A 108 -2.04 -4.57 25.35
CA LYS A 108 -1.67 -3.20 25.67
C LYS A 108 -0.21 -2.99 25.26
N PHE A 109 -0.01 -2.38 24.12
CA PHE A 109 1.32 -2.03 23.67
C PHE A 109 1.84 -0.84 24.48
N ALA A 110 2.76 -1.10 25.41
CA ALA A 110 3.37 -0.08 26.25
C ALA A 110 4.74 0.35 25.67
N GLY A 111 5.03 1.63 25.78
CA GLY A 111 6.34 2.20 25.45
C GLY A 111 6.63 2.27 23.96
N TRP A 112 7.76 2.89 23.64
CA TRP A 112 8.30 3.00 22.29
C TRP A 112 9.49 2.05 22.14
N LEU A 113 9.45 1.20 21.11
CA LEU A 113 10.57 0.34 20.74
C LEU A 113 11.24 0.86 19.47
N ARG A 114 12.57 0.80 19.45
CA ARG A 114 13.33 1.11 18.23
C ARG A 114 13.16 -0.04 17.24
N PRO A 115 12.82 0.24 15.95
CA PRO A 115 12.78 -0.80 14.95
C PRO A 115 14.08 -1.63 14.92
N GLY A 116 13.94 -2.96 14.91
CA GLY A 116 15.07 -3.88 14.94
C GLY A 116 15.75 -4.10 16.29
N ALA A 117 15.21 -3.53 17.39
CA ALA A 117 15.73 -3.81 18.73
C ALA A 117 15.33 -5.23 19.23
N VAL A 118 14.14 -5.66 18.85
CA VAL A 118 13.56 -6.99 19.11
C VAL A 118 12.68 -7.40 17.94
N GLY A 119 12.22 -8.65 17.89
CA GLY A 119 11.31 -9.12 16.83
C GLY A 119 12.02 -9.45 15.51
N GLY A 120 13.34 -9.46 15.50
CA GLY A 120 14.16 -9.91 14.39
C GLY A 120 13.95 -9.15 13.10
N GLU A 121 14.30 -9.81 12.00
CA GLU A 121 14.24 -9.24 10.65
C GLU A 121 12.81 -8.95 10.20
N LEU A 122 11.84 -9.78 10.60
CA LEU A 122 10.44 -9.60 10.21
C LEU A 122 9.85 -8.31 10.78
N ALA A 123 10.04 -8.04 12.07
CA ALA A 123 9.58 -6.80 12.69
C ALA A 123 10.21 -5.56 12.00
N ALA A 124 11.51 -5.62 11.71
CA ALA A 124 12.21 -4.54 11.01
C ALA A 124 11.63 -4.28 9.61
N ARG A 125 11.35 -5.33 8.83
CA ARG A 125 10.73 -5.24 7.50
C ARG A 125 9.32 -4.64 7.56
N LEU A 126 8.52 -5.04 8.54
CA LEU A 126 7.17 -4.50 8.77
C LEU A 126 7.21 -3.01 9.16
N HIS A 127 8.19 -2.60 9.96
CA HIS A 127 8.39 -1.18 10.27
C HIS A 127 8.80 -0.35 9.04
N ILE A 128 9.61 -0.91 8.12
CA ILE A 128 9.90 -0.26 6.83
C ILE A 128 8.58 -0.13 6.04
N ALA A 129 7.84 -1.21 5.86
CA ALA A 129 6.56 -1.20 5.13
C ALA A 129 5.58 -0.16 5.71
N ARG A 130 5.47 -0.09 7.04
CA ARG A 130 4.66 0.94 7.72
C ARG A 130 5.08 2.36 7.36
N THR A 131 6.38 2.65 7.33
CA THR A 131 6.84 4.01 7.02
C THR A 131 6.64 4.36 5.55
N VAL A 132 6.78 3.39 4.64
CA VAL A 132 6.49 3.54 3.22
C VAL A 132 4.99 3.74 3.00
N ALA A 133 4.12 2.96 3.68
CA ALA A 133 2.66 3.15 3.62
C ALA A 133 2.24 4.58 4.01
N ARG A 134 2.83 5.13 5.07
CA ARG A 134 2.61 6.52 5.48
C ARG A 134 3.12 7.55 4.47
N ARG A 135 4.23 7.25 3.76
CA ARG A 135 4.75 8.11 2.71
C ARG A 135 3.81 8.09 1.50
N ALA A 136 3.38 6.90 1.08
CA ALA A 136 2.39 6.71 0.02
C ALA A 136 1.07 7.41 0.35
N GLU A 137 0.54 7.25 1.56
CA GLU A 137 -0.67 7.96 2.00
C GLU A 137 -0.50 9.48 1.84
N ARG A 138 0.58 10.06 2.37
CA ARG A 138 0.80 11.52 2.28
C ARG A 138 0.97 12.02 0.85
N SER A 139 1.58 11.24 -0.06
CA SER A 139 1.74 11.65 -1.46
C SER A 139 0.39 11.77 -2.16
N THR A 140 -0.61 10.92 -1.82
CA THR A 140 -1.94 10.97 -2.43
C THR A 140 -2.71 12.26 -2.13
N TRP A 141 -2.36 13.00 -1.07
CA TRP A 141 -2.98 14.29 -0.75
C TRP A 141 -2.66 15.39 -1.77
N ASN A 142 -1.62 15.21 -2.59
CA ASN A 142 -1.28 16.10 -3.69
C ASN A 142 -1.98 15.72 -5.01
N VAL A 143 -2.75 14.63 -5.02
CA VAL A 143 -3.50 14.14 -6.17
C VAL A 143 -4.95 14.60 -6.08
N SER A 144 -5.56 14.92 -7.23
CA SER A 144 -6.99 15.26 -7.31
C SER A 144 -7.87 14.18 -6.66
N GLU A 145 -8.88 14.57 -5.90
CA GLU A 145 -9.85 13.66 -5.28
C GLU A 145 -10.66 12.84 -6.29
N LYS A 146 -10.72 13.28 -7.55
CA LYS A 146 -11.34 12.51 -8.62
C LYS A 146 -10.53 11.29 -9.06
N VAL A 147 -9.26 11.21 -8.63
CA VAL A 147 -8.33 10.10 -8.88
C VAL A 147 -8.01 9.41 -7.57
N ALA A 148 -7.44 10.12 -6.61
CA ALA A 148 -7.17 9.60 -5.27
C ALA A 148 -8.37 9.88 -4.36
N THR A 149 -9.30 8.94 -4.28
CA THR A 149 -10.53 9.05 -3.49
C THR A 149 -10.27 9.07 -1.97
N ALA A 150 -11.28 9.41 -1.20
CA ALA A 150 -11.21 9.37 0.26
C ALA A 150 -10.94 7.94 0.76
N GLU A 151 -11.60 6.95 0.17
CA GLU A 151 -11.46 5.53 0.51
C GLU A 151 -10.03 5.03 0.30
N LEU A 152 -9.40 5.40 -0.82
CA LEU A 152 -8.00 5.08 -1.12
C LEU A 152 -7.06 5.62 -0.02
N ARG A 153 -7.24 6.87 0.40
CA ARG A 153 -6.43 7.51 1.45
C ARG A 153 -6.65 6.86 2.81
N ILE A 154 -7.93 6.59 3.16
CA ILE A 154 -8.30 5.92 4.40
C ILE A 154 -7.69 4.52 4.44
N PHE A 155 -7.77 3.77 3.35
CA PHE A 155 -7.17 2.44 3.26
C PHE A 155 -5.66 2.46 3.56
N LEU A 156 -4.90 3.35 2.93
CA LEU A 156 -3.45 3.48 3.18
C LEU A 156 -3.15 3.88 4.62
N ASN A 157 -3.95 4.76 5.21
CA ASN A 157 -3.82 5.15 6.62
C ASN A 157 -4.05 3.95 7.54
N ARG A 158 -5.17 3.21 7.39
CA ARG A 158 -5.47 1.99 8.16
C ARG A 158 -4.43 0.91 7.96
N LEU A 159 -3.93 0.76 6.73
CA LEU A 159 -2.85 -0.19 6.44
C LEU A 159 -1.59 0.12 7.24
N SER A 160 -1.24 1.39 7.40
CA SER A 160 -0.08 1.77 8.21
C SER A 160 -0.22 1.37 9.68
N ASP A 161 -1.44 1.44 10.23
CA ASP A 161 -1.74 1.02 11.61
C ASP A 161 -1.68 -0.51 11.75
N ALA A 162 -2.26 -1.24 10.79
CA ALA A 162 -2.18 -2.71 10.74
C ALA A 162 -0.73 -3.20 10.68
N LEU A 163 0.10 -2.59 9.85
CA LEU A 163 1.52 -2.94 9.74
C LEU A 163 2.30 -2.66 11.03
N TRP A 164 1.94 -1.59 11.77
CA TRP A 164 2.50 -1.34 13.09
C TRP A 164 2.13 -2.46 14.07
N LEU A 165 0.85 -2.85 14.09
CA LEU A 165 0.36 -3.93 14.96
C LEU A 165 1.02 -5.27 14.63
N MET A 166 1.18 -5.59 13.34
CA MET A 166 1.89 -6.81 12.90
C MET A 166 3.36 -6.80 13.36
N ALA A 167 4.05 -5.66 13.27
CA ALA A 167 5.41 -5.51 13.74
C ALA A 167 5.48 -5.72 15.27
N ARG A 168 4.58 -5.09 16.02
CA ARG A 168 4.50 -5.22 17.48
C ARG A 168 4.24 -6.67 17.94
N LYS A 169 3.33 -7.37 17.21
CA LYS A 169 3.07 -8.80 17.48
C LYS A 169 4.31 -9.66 17.24
N SER A 170 5.08 -9.36 16.19
CA SER A 170 6.34 -10.07 15.91
C SER A 170 7.40 -9.81 17.00
N GLU A 171 7.45 -8.60 17.54
CA GLU A 171 8.36 -8.23 18.63
C GLU A 171 8.04 -8.95 19.95
N GLU A 172 6.76 -9.27 20.21
CA GLU A 172 6.36 -10.01 21.41
C GLU A 172 6.71 -11.51 21.32
N GLY A 173 6.62 -12.10 20.12
CA GLY A 173 6.88 -13.53 19.90
C GLY A 173 8.34 -13.94 20.15
N GLU A 174 9.29 -13.01 20.10
CA GLU A 174 10.72 -13.28 20.42
C GLU A 174 11.06 -13.11 21.92
N GLN A 175 10.15 -12.56 22.72
CA GLN A 175 10.36 -12.36 24.16
C GLN A 175 9.85 -13.51 25.02
N ALA A 176 9.20 -14.50 24.42
CA ALA A 176 8.65 -15.70 25.09
C ALA A 176 9.56 -16.90 24.88
#